data_0fe515d4193be4661d1c20846b71b0c5
#
_entry.id   0fe515d4193be4661d1c20846b71b0c5
#
_cell.length_a   1.000
_cell.length_b   1.000
_cell.length_c   1.000
_cell.angle_alpha   90.00
_cell.angle_beta   90.00
_cell.angle_gamma   90.00
#
_symmetry.space_group_name_H-M   'P 1'
#
loop_
_entity.id
_entity.type
_entity.pdbx_description
1 polymer ?
#
loop_
_entity_poly.entity_id
_entity_poly.type
_entity_poly.pdbx_seq_one_letter_code
_entity_poly.pdbx_strand_id
1 'polypeptide(L)'
;MRLKFGSRLTLGGAIVAATLGFGAQAYAQSTVKSPTLDAVKKRGQLSCGIDTGIPGYAYQDSTGRWQGLDVAFCRAIAAAVLGDAEKVKFTGLTSKVRFTVLASGEIDVLIRDSELTFARNTQLGLAEPAVNFFTGQTFMVRKSLGVSHVKELNGATICVETGTTLETNIADYNRANNIKIGTLLFERPEEAFAAVEAGRCDGYTDDGGSVAAARSTMKNPNDWVFLPETIGREPLGPYVRQGDEAWFNIVKWTHFAMLEGEVLGLTRDNIDEAKKNPTNPDLRKFLGVEGDLGKFLGLDNDWSYRVIKQVGNYGEVYEATFGSKGLGFPRGMNNLWTNGGLMMPYPWY
;
A
#
# COMPACT_ATOMS: atom_id res chain seq x y z
N MET A 1 84.56 -23.39 -54.56
CA MET A 1 84.80 -24.57 -53.71
C MET A 1 83.47 -24.81 -52.92
N ARG A 2 82.77 -25.83 -53.31
CA ARG A 2 81.93 -26.78 -52.51
C ARG A 2 81.37 -26.25 -51.21
N LEU A 3 80.15 -26.41 -50.78
CA LEU A 3 79.11 -27.45 -50.88
C LEU A 3 77.88 -26.93 -50.08
N LYS A 4 76.70 -27.03 -50.60
CA LYS A 4 75.63 -27.99 -50.37
C LYS A 4 74.68 -27.79 -49.18
N PHE A 5 73.39 -27.92 -49.52
CA PHE A 5 72.22 -28.43 -48.79
C PHE A 5 71.60 -27.51 -47.73
N GLY A 6 70.43 -27.07 -47.80
CA GLY A 6 69.17 -27.75 -48.23
C GLY A 6 68.38 -28.20 -47.04
N SER A 7 67.37 -27.48 -46.71
CA SER A 7 66.25 -28.08 -45.99
C SER A 7 65.04 -27.11 -46.01
N ARG A 8 64.00 -27.52 -46.71
CA ARG A 8 62.71 -26.86 -46.68
C ARG A 8 61.97 -27.37 -45.43
N LEU A 9 61.64 -26.50 -44.49
CA LEU A 9 60.67 -26.78 -43.45
C LEU A 9 59.32 -26.21 -43.88
N THR A 10 58.39 -27.09 -44.17
CA THR A 10 56.97 -26.81 -44.34
C THR A 10 56.37 -26.60 -42.93
N LEU A 11 55.99 -25.37 -42.60
CA LEU A 11 55.18 -25.08 -41.45
C LEU A 11 53.72 -25.39 -41.78
N GLY A 12 53.21 -26.49 -41.25
CA GLY A 12 51.79 -26.79 -41.24
C GLY A 12 51.11 -25.91 -40.23
N GLY A 13 50.27 -24.98 -40.69
CA GLY A 13 49.43 -24.17 -39.84
C GLY A 13 48.26 -24.99 -39.27
N ALA A 14 48.30 -25.29 -38.00
CA ALA A 14 47.15 -25.82 -37.30
C ALA A 14 46.18 -24.66 -36.95
N ILE A 15 45.07 -24.57 -37.66
CA ILE A 15 43.96 -23.66 -37.31
C ILE A 15 43.24 -24.28 -36.12
N VAL A 16 43.47 -23.74 -34.92
CA VAL A 16 42.66 -24.05 -33.73
C VAL A 16 41.39 -23.22 -33.84
N ALA A 17 40.31 -23.85 -34.25
CA ALA A 17 38.97 -23.29 -34.18
C ALA A 17 38.53 -23.25 -32.71
N ALA A 18 38.68 -22.09 -32.06
CA ALA A 18 38.10 -21.83 -30.75
C ALA A 18 36.58 -21.69 -30.92
N THR A 19 35.84 -22.74 -30.67
CA THR A 19 34.38 -22.71 -30.50
C THR A 19 34.10 -21.98 -29.20
N LEU A 20 33.73 -20.69 -29.28
CA LEU A 20 33.10 -19.95 -28.18
C LEU A 20 31.75 -20.59 -27.95
N GLY A 21 31.72 -21.55 -27.02
CA GLY A 21 30.48 -22.06 -26.47
C GLY A 21 29.81 -20.92 -25.67
N PHE A 22 28.79 -20.28 -26.24
CA PHE A 22 27.84 -19.51 -25.49
C PHE A 22 27.12 -20.49 -24.55
N GLY A 23 27.65 -20.64 -23.34
CA GLY A 23 26.92 -21.32 -22.26
C GLY A 23 25.62 -20.57 -22.02
N ALA A 24 24.52 -21.10 -22.51
CA ALA A 24 23.22 -20.69 -22.03
C ALA A 24 23.24 -20.94 -20.51
N GLN A 25 23.36 -19.87 -19.73
CA GLN A 25 23.11 -19.92 -18.30
C GLN A 25 21.65 -20.32 -18.15
N ALA A 26 21.42 -21.59 -17.89
CA ALA A 26 20.15 -22.07 -17.40
C ALA A 26 19.95 -21.38 -16.03
N TYR A 27 19.17 -20.31 -16.03
CA TYR A 27 18.62 -19.78 -14.78
C TYR A 27 17.82 -20.93 -14.17
N ALA A 28 18.39 -21.56 -13.14
CA ALA A 28 17.68 -22.54 -12.35
C ALA A 28 16.39 -21.84 -11.91
N GLN A 29 15.24 -22.39 -12.33
CA GLN A 29 13.94 -21.95 -11.81
C GLN A 29 13.95 -22.18 -10.30
N SER A 30 14.31 -21.16 -9.54
CA SER A 30 14.16 -21.19 -8.10
C SER A 30 12.67 -21.28 -7.83
N THR A 31 12.23 -22.39 -7.27
CA THR A 31 10.88 -22.48 -6.71
C THR A 31 10.73 -21.35 -5.71
N VAL A 32 9.76 -20.47 -5.93
CA VAL A 32 9.46 -19.37 -5.03
C VAL A 32 9.14 -19.97 -3.65
N LYS A 33 10.00 -19.69 -2.68
CA LYS A 33 9.78 -20.15 -1.30
C LYS A 33 9.17 -19.02 -0.50
N SER A 34 7.96 -19.22 -0.02
CA SER A 34 7.26 -18.29 0.85
C SER A 34 6.40 -19.07 1.86
N PRO A 35 6.83 -19.16 3.11
CA PRO A 35 6.03 -19.78 4.16
C PRO A 35 4.64 -19.15 4.30
N THR A 36 4.54 -17.84 4.11
CA THR A 36 3.26 -17.14 4.20
C THR A 36 2.34 -17.49 3.02
N LEU A 37 2.86 -17.47 1.77
CA LEU A 37 2.09 -17.89 0.60
C LEU A 37 1.58 -19.32 0.73
N ASP A 38 2.44 -20.24 1.17
CA ASP A 38 2.09 -21.64 1.36
C ASP A 38 0.98 -21.79 2.41
N ALA A 39 1.09 -21.07 3.53
CA ALA A 39 0.08 -21.08 4.59
C ALA A 39 -1.26 -20.50 4.09
N VAL A 40 -1.25 -19.40 3.36
CA VAL A 40 -2.44 -18.78 2.76
C VAL A 40 -3.12 -19.73 1.77
N LYS A 41 -2.35 -20.33 0.85
CA LYS A 41 -2.87 -21.29 -0.12
C LYS A 41 -3.44 -22.55 0.56
N LYS A 42 -2.73 -23.10 1.55
CA LYS A 42 -3.18 -24.27 2.30
C LYS A 42 -4.47 -23.99 3.07
N ARG A 43 -4.61 -22.83 3.66
CA ARG A 43 -5.81 -22.40 4.40
C ARG A 43 -6.96 -22.01 3.47
N GLY A 44 -6.65 -21.63 2.23
CA GLY A 44 -7.62 -21.16 1.24
C GLY A 44 -8.21 -19.77 1.58
N GLN A 45 -7.58 -19.00 2.45
CA GLN A 45 -8.03 -17.70 2.93
C GLN A 45 -6.86 -16.82 3.36
N LEU A 46 -6.89 -15.54 2.99
CA LEU A 46 -5.97 -14.50 3.46
C LEU A 46 -6.46 -13.98 4.81
N SER A 47 -5.58 -13.88 5.82
CA SER A 47 -5.85 -13.18 7.09
C SER A 47 -5.28 -11.77 6.98
N CYS A 48 -6.16 -10.75 6.94
CA CYS A 48 -5.77 -9.35 6.78
C CYS A 48 -6.19 -8.53 8.02
N GLY A 49 -5.21 -7.84 8.64
CA GLY A 49 -5.47 -6.86 9.70
C GLY A 49 -5.83 -5.52 9.08
N ILE A 50 -6.93 -4.95 9.55
CA ILE A 50 -7.48 -3.66 9.10
C ILE A 50 -7.84 -2.80 10.30
N ASP A 51 -8.28 -1.55 10.07
CA ASP A 51 -8.82 -0.69 11.12
C ASP A 51 -10.16 -1.20 11.68
N THR A 52 -10.54 -0.70 12.84
CA THR A 52 -11.79 -1.04 13.53
C THR A 52 -13.00 -0.33 12.95
N GLY A 53 -12.83 0.89 12.39
CA GLY A 53 -13.98 1.64 11.88
C GLY A 53 -13.68 3.06 11.38
N ILE A 54 -12.76 3.24 10.39
CA ILE A 54 -12.51 4.53 9.74
C ILE A 54 -13.12 4.52 8.33
N PRO A 55 -14.19 5.26 8.06
CA PRO A 55 -14.74 5.44 6.72
C PRO A 55 -13.65 5.84 5.72
N GLY A 56 -13.69 5.30 4.52
CA GLY A 56 -12.66 5.49 3.49
C GLY A 56 -11.53 4.46 3.57
N TYR A 57 -10.98 4.14 4.75
CA TYR A 57 -9.94 3.12 4.93
C TYR A 57 -10.53 1.72 5.17
N ALA A 58 -11.19 1.51 6.31
CA ALA A 58 -11.84 0.25 6.64
C ALA A 58 -13.05 0.51 7.55
N TYR A 59 -14.23 0.11 7.13
CA TYR A 59 -15.46 0.22 7.91
C TYR A 59 -16.46 -0.83 7.47
N GLN A 60 -17.43 -1.14 8.31
CA GLN A 60 -18.56 -1.99 7.93
C GLN A 60 -19.73 -1.15 7.44
N ASP A 61 -20.28 -1.52 6.29
CA ASP A 61 -21.52 -0.93 5.80
C ASP A 61 -22.74 -1.45 6.60
N SER A 62 -23.94 -0.97 6.27
CA SER A 62 -25.20 -1.35 6.94
C SER A 62 -25.53 -2.84 6.88
N THR A 63 -24.86 -3.61 5.99
CA THR A 63 -25.01 -5.07 5.88
C THR A 63 -23.95 -5.84 6.66
N GLY A 64 -23.00 -5.14 7.32
CA GLY A 64 -21.87 -5.73 8.02
C GLY A 64 -20.70 -6.11 7.08
N ARG A 65 -20.77 -5.75 5.81
CA ARG A 65 -19.67 -6.01 4.85
C ARG A 65 -18.59 -4.94 4.98
N TRP A 66 -17.34 -5.39 5.07
CA TRP A 66 -16.19 -4.51 5.09
C TRP A 66 -16.02 -3.77 3.77
N GLN A 67 -15.77 -2.46 3.84
CA GLN A 67 -15.56 -1.53 2.76
C GLN A 67 -14.36 -0.64 3.06
N GLY A 68 -13.76 -0.04 2.02
CA GLY A 68 -12.67 0.92 2.15
C GLY A 68 -11.45 0.57 1.31
N LEU A 69 -10.49 1.49 1.23
CA LEU A 69 -9.26 1.37 0.44
C LEU A 69 -8.39 0.22 0.95
N ASP A 70 -8.19 0.11 2.25
CA ASP A 70 -7.39 -0.94 2.87
C ASP A 70 -8.04 -2.31 2.69
N VAL A 71 -9.37 -2.37 2.80
CA VAL A 71 -10.17 -3.56 2.54
C VAL A 71 -10.06 -3.99 1.07
N ALA A 72 -10.11 -3.04 0.14
CA ALA A 72 -9.94 -3.32 -1.28
C ALA A 72 -8.54 -3.88 -1.58
N PHE A 73 -7.51 -3.37 -0.91
CA PHE A 73 -6.16 -3.88 -1.10
C PHE A 73 -6.00 -5.31 -0.53
N CYS A 74 -6.59 -5.64 0.63
CA CYS A 74 -6.65 -7.02 1.12
C CYS A 74 -7.33 -7.95 0.09
N ARG A 75 -8.47 -7.52 -0.49
CA ARG A 75 -9.17 -8.25 -1.54
C ARG A 75 -8.32 -8.43 -2.80
N ALA A 76 -7.55 -7.41 -3.18
CA ALA A 76 -6.64 -7.49 -4.32
C ALA A 76 -5.57 -8.57 -4.13
N ILE A 77 -4.98 -8.67 -2.93
CA ILE A 77 -4.03 -9.74 -2.60
C ILE A 77 -4.71 -11.11 -2.65
N ALA A 78 -5.92 -11.26 -2.12
CA ALA A 78 -6.66 -12.51 -2.19
C ALA A 78 -7.02 -12.90 -3.63
N ALA A 79 -7.43 -11.95 -4.47
CA ALA A 79 -7.66 -12.17 -5.90
C ALA A 79 -6.39 -12.65 -6.62
N ALA A 80 -5.24 -12.04 -6.31
CA ALA A 80 -3.96 -12.42 -6.88
C ALA A 80 -3.55 -13.84 -6.48
N VAL A 81 -3.62 -14.16 -5.18
CA VAL A 81 -3.06 -15.39 -4.58
C VAL A 81 -4.02 -16.59 -4.67
N LEU A 82 -5.32 -16.34 -4.45
CA LEU A 82 -6.35 -17.37 -4.31
C LEU A 82 -7.36 -17.39 -5.45
N GLY A 83 -7.25 -16.45 -6.39
CA GLY A 83 -8.18 -16.31 -7.51
C GLY A 83 -9.55 -15.73 -7.14
N ASP A 84 -9.77 -15.35 -5.88
CA ASP A 84 -11.06 -14.92 -5.38
C ASP A 84 -10.87 -13.81 -4.31
N ALA A 85 -11.36 -12.61 -4.60
CA ALA A 85 -11.26 -11.43 -3.76
C ALA A 85 -12.03 -11.57 -2.42
N GLU A 86 -13.01 -12.45 -2.34
CA GLU A 86 -13.81 -12.64 -1.13
C GLU A 86 -13.15 -13.64 -0.14
N LYS A 87 -12.07 -14.32 -0.54
CA LYS A 87 -11.32 -15.23 0.34
C LYS A 87 -10.41 -14.49 1.33
N VAL A 88 -10.98 -13.54 2.05
CA VAL A 88 -10.30 -12.76 3.09
C VAL A 88 -11.01 -12.91 4.42
N LYS A 89 -10.23 -13.17 5.47
CA LYS A 89 -10.64 -12.98 6.86
C LYS A 89 -10.12 -11.61 7.32
N PHE A 90 -11.02 -10.69 7.55
CA PHE A 90 -10.68 -9.38 8.10
C PHE A 90 -10.62 -9.44 9.64
N THR A 91 -9.61 -8.78 10.22
CA THR A 91 -9.45 -8.63 11.67
C THR A 91 -9.27 -7.15 11.97
N GLY A 92 -10.24 -6.53 12.60
CA GLY A 92 -10.17 -5.15 13.08
C GLY A 92 -9.18 -5.05 14.24
N LEU A 93 -8.20 -4.17 14.14
CA LEU A 93 -7.10 -4.00 15.09
C LEU A 93 -6.98 -2.54 15.53
N THR A 94 -6.75 -2.29 16.82
CA THR A 94 -6.37 -0.97 17.30
C THR A 94 -4.93 -0.66 16.96
N SER A 95 -4.55 0.62 16.93
CA SER A 95 -3.17 1.06 16.69
C SER A 95 -2.17 0.46 17.67
N LYS A 96 -2.61 0.19 18.89
CA LYS A 96 -1.78 -0.35 19.97
C LYS A 96 -1.32 -1.79 19.74
N VAL A 97 -2.17 -2.64 19.13
CA VAL A 97 -1.91 -4.10 19.03
C VAL A 97 -1.53 -4.56 17.62
N ARG A 98 -1.77 -3.73 16.59
CA ARG A 98 -1.65 -4.15 15.18
C ARG A 98 -0.31 -4.80 14.80
N PHE A 99 0.80 -4.25 15.26
CA PHE A 99 2.13 -4.78 14.92
C PHE A 99 2.46 -6.07 15.67
N THR A 100 1.99 -6.21 16.92
CA THR A 100 2.16 -7.45 17.69
C THR A 100 1.39 -8.61 17.07
N VAL A 101 0.15 -8.35 16.61
CA VAL A 101 -0.69 -9.35 15.93
C VAL A 101 -0.09 -9.76 14.58
N LEU A 102 0.53 -8.83 13.84
CA LEU A 102 1.28 -9.18 12.62
C LEU A 102 2.53 -10.01 12.94
N ALA A 103 3.30 -9.58 13.93
CA ALA A 103 4.55 -10.25 14.31
C ALA A 103 4.30 -11.69 14.84
N SER A 104 3.19 -11.93 15.55
CA SER A 104 2.80 -13.26 16.04
C SER A 104 2.38 -14.23 14.93
N GLY A 105 2.04 -13.72 13.73
CA GLY A 105 1.55 -14.52 12.61
C GLY A 105 0.05 -14.82 12.64
N GLU A 106 -0.72 -14.17 13.49
CA GLU A 106 -2.20 -14.28 13.49
C GLU A 106 -2.81 -13.72 12.21
N ILE A 107 -2.15 -12.71 11.61
CA ILE A 107 -2.47 -12.17 10.29
C ILE A 107 -1.29 -12.33 9.33
N ASP A 108 -1.59 -12.42 8.04
CA ASP A 108 -0.59 -12.56 6.98
C ASP A 108 -0.05 -11.21 6.51
N VAL A 109 -0.89 -10.20 6.55
CA VAL A 109 -0.62 -8.82 6.15
C VAL A 109 -1.44 -7.86 7.01
N LEU A 110 -0.85 -6.71 7.32
CA LEU A 110 -1.51 -5.59 7.98
C LEU A 110 -1.68 -4.47 6.97
N ILE A 111 -2.90 -4.05 6.70
CA ILE A 111 -3.24 -2.89 5.86
C ILE A 111 -4.25 -2.07 6.66
N ARG A 112 -3.72 -1.10 7.41
CA ARG A 112 -4.46 -0.38 8.44
C ARG A 112 -3.90 1.02 8.59
N ASP A 113 -4.12 1.89 7.58
CA ASP A 113 -3.70 3.31 7.62
C ASP A 113 -2.41 3.57 8.44
N SER A 114 -1.45 2.66 8.32
CA SER A 114 -0.24 2.66 9.15
C SER A 114 0.89 3.38 8.46
N GLU A 115 1.39 4.44 9.10
CA GLU A 115 2.53 5.21 8.63
C GLU A 115 3.80 4.34 8.56
N LEU A 116 4.55 4.49 7.47
CA LEU A 116 5.86 3.88 7.26
C LEU A 116 6.93 4.73 7.94
N THR A 117 7.62 4.15 8.95
CA THR A 117 8.64 4.89 9.71
C THR A 117 9.94 4.11 9.84
N PHE A 118 11.05 4.85 9.98
CA PHE A 118 12.37 4.25 10.23
C PHE A 118 12.36 3.30 11.44
N ALA A 119 11.74 3.71 12.55
CA ALA A 119 11.70 2.89 13.76
C ALA A 119 10.90 1.60 13.55
N ARG A 120 9.73 1.67 12.90
CA ARG A 120 8.89 0.49 12.63
C ARG A 120 9.59 -0.49 11.70
N ASN A 121 10.26 0.00 10.66
CA ASN A 121 11.03 -0.83 9.73
C ASN A 121 12.23 -1.51 10.39
N THR A 122 12.99 -0.79 11.23
CA THR A 122 14.28 -1.27 11.73
C THR A 122 14.20 -2.02 13.06
N GLN A 123 13.13 -1.82 13.84
CA GLN A 123 13.04 -2.32 15.22
C GLN A 123 11.98 -3.41 15.43
N LEU A 124 10.96 -3.50 14.55
CA LEU A 124 9.85 -4.41 14.77
C LEU A 124 9.95 -5.74 14.01
N GLY A 125 10.97 -5.94 13.19
CA GLY A 125 11.08 -7.14 12.34
C GLY A 125 10.00 -7.20 11.26
N LEU A 126 9.50 -6.02 10.84
CA LEU A 126 8.47 -5.84 9.83
C LEU A 126 9.03 -5.11 8.60
N ALA A 127 8.40 -5.30 7.47
CA ALA A 127 8.76 -4.67 6.20
C ALA A 127 7.55 -4.02 5.55
N GLU A 128 7.79 -2.92 4.83
CA GLU A 128 6.77 -2.11 4.17
C GLU A 128 6.88 -2.26 2.64
N PRO A 129 6.03 -3.07 2.01
CA PRO A 129 6.12 -3.36 0.58
C PRO A 129 5.87 -2.17 -0.34
N ALA A 130 4.99 -1.25 0.04
CA ALA A 130 4.60 -0.11 -0.79
C ALA A 130 3.98 1.01 0.06
N VAL A 131 3.92 2.22 -0.53
CA VAL A 131 3.04 3.29 -0.03
C VAL A 131 1.74 3.22 -0.81
N ASN A 132 0.61 3.01 -0.14
CA ASN A 132 -0.71 2.95 -0.78
C ASN A 132 -1.53 4.22 -0.59
N PHE A 133 -1.11 5.14 0.30
CA PHE A 133 -1.76 6.43 0.51
C PHE A 133 -0.75 7.46 1.05
N PHE A 134 -0.64 8.60 0.39
CA PHE A 134 0.18 9.73 0.85
C PHE A 134 -0.71 10.76 1.53
N THR A 135 -0.35 11.13 2.75
CA THR A 135 -1.07 12.09 3.57
C THR A 135 -0.13 12.77 4.56
N GLY A 136 -0.69 13.47 5.52
CA GLY A 136 0.05 14.06 6.63
C GLY A 136 -0.89 14.44 7.75
N GLN A 137 -0.33 14.53 8.96
CA GLN A 137 -1.09 14.89 10.16
C GLN A 137 -1.64 16.30 10.08
N THR A 138 -2.96 16.43 10.18
CA THR A 138 -3.69 17.68 10.19
C THR A 138 -4.67 17.74 11.36
N PHE A 139 -5.36 18.86 11.52
CA PHE A 139 -6.29 19.11 12.63
C PHE A 139 -7.67 19.49 12.11
N MET A 140 -8.68 18.97 12.76
CA MET A 140 -10.06 19.40 12.62
C MET A 140 -10.52 20.03 13.93
N VAL A 141 -11.09 21.23 13.85
CA VAL A 141 -11.61 21.97 15.02
C VAL A 141 -12.99 22.51 14.73
N ARG A 142 -13.74 22.85 15.79
CA ARG A 142 -15.00 23.57 15.61
C ARG A 142 -14.73 24.98 15.09
N LYS A 143 -15.52 25.45 14.14
CA LYS A 143 -15.47 26.84 13.65
C LYS A 143 -15.67 27.86 14.78
N SER A 144 -16.48 27.53 15.78
CA SER A 144 -16.73 28.37 16.95
C SER A 144 -15.51 28.57 17.86
N LEU A 145 -14.45 27.75 17.70
CA LEU A 145 -13.17 27.96 18.40
C LEU A 145 -12.44 29.23 17.92
N GLY A 146 -12.73 29.67 16.68
CA GLY A 146 -12.20 30.91 16.13
C GLY A 146 -10.72 30.88 15.77
N VAL A 147 -10.11 29.68 15.67
CA VAL A 147 -8.71 29.49 15.28
C VAL A 147 -8.59 29.18 13.78
N SER A 148 -7.52 29.64 13.18
CA SER A 148 -7.24 29.48 11.74
C SER A 148 -5.90 28.76 11.48
N HIS A 149 -5.06 28.61 12.50
CA HIS A 149 -3.72 28.03 12.43
C HIS A 149 -3.43 27.12 13.63
N VAL A 150 -2.63 26.08 13.43
CA VAL A 150 -2.27 25.12 14.50
C VAL A 150 -1.58 25.79 15.69
N LYS A 151 -0.81 26.85 15.47
CA LYS A 151 -0.17 27.61 16.55
C LYS A 151 -1.17 28.27 17.53
N GLU A 152 -2.37 28.56 17.07
CA GLU A 152 -3.44 29.17 17.87
C GLU A 152 -4.11 28.14 18.80
N LEU A 153 -3.79 26.85 18.67
CA LEU A 153 -4.24 25.77 19.56
C LEU A 153 -3.47 25.74 20.90
N ASN A 154 -2.68 26.76 21.20
CA ASN A 154 -1.98 26.82 22.48
C ASN A 154 -2.98 26.82 23.66
N GLY A 155 -2.87 25.83 24.55
CA GLY A 155 -3.77 25.59 25.65
C GLY A 155 -4.99 24.73 25.32
N ALA A 156 -5.26 24.41 24.05
CA ALA A 156 -6.34 23.52 23.62
C ALA A 156 -6.02 22.06 23.95
N THR A 157 -7.07 21.25 24.06
CA THR A 157 -7.01 19.79 24.21
C THR A 157 -7.48 19.11 22.93
N ILE A 158 -6.66 18.26 22.33
CA ILE A 158 -6.94 17.55 21.07
C ILE A 158 -7.14 16.06 21.35
N CYS A 159 -8.21 15.49 20.80
CA CYS A 159 -8.43 14.05 20.80
C CYS A 159 -7.48 13.36 19.82
N VAL A 160 -6.82 12.27 20.26
CA VAL A 160 -5.79 11.55 19.51
C VAL A 160 -5.93 10.04 19.75
N GLU A 161 -5.67 9.22 18.74
CA GLU A 161 -5.58 7.77 18.92
C GLU A 161 -4.22 7.37 19.51
N THR A 162 -4.23 6.58 20.58
CA THR A 162 -3.01 6.11 21.25
C THR A 162 -2.28 5.02 20.44
N GLY A 163 -0.96 4.96 20.56
CA GLY A 163 -0.12 3.99 19.83
C GLY A 163 0.17 4.41 18.39
N THR A 164 -0.04 5.68 18.09
CA THR A 164 0.25 6.32 16.81
C THR A 164 1.49 7.22 16.91
N THR A 165 1.97 7.69 15.76
CA THR A 165 3.02 8.72 15.65
C THR A 165 2.50 10.11 15.97
N LEU A 166 1.17 10.29 15.95
CA LEU A 166 0.50 11.58 16.14
C LEU A 166 0.86 12.25 17.46
N GLU A 167 0.97 11.48 18.55
CA GLU A 167 1.36 11.99 19.86
C GLU A 167 2.78 12.58 19.84
N THR A 168 3.71 11.86 19.20
CA THR A 168 5.11 12.32 19.06
C THR A 168 5.18 13.60 18.22
N ASN A 169 4.45 13.63 17.09
CA ASN A 169 4.42 14.80 16.20
C ASN A 169 3.87 16.04 16.92
N ILE A 170 2.83 15.91 17.76
CA ILE A 170 2.31 17.01 18.59
C ILE A 170 3.38 17.47 19.59
N ALA A 171 4.04 16.54 20.27
CA ALA A 171 5.08 16.89 21.25
C ALA A 171 6.25 17.63 20.58
N ASP A 172 6.65 17.21 19.38
CA ASP A 172 7.71 17.87 18.61
C ASP A 172 7.27 19.25 18.12
N TYR A 173 6.03 19.37 17.62
CA TYR A 173 5.46 20.64 17.20
C TYR A 173 5.35 21.64 18.36
N ASN A 174 4.93 21.18 19.55
CA ASN A 174 4.88 21.97 20.76
C ASN A 174 6.27 22.56 21.12
N ARG A 175 7.29 21.69 21.11
CA ARG A 175 8.68 22.12 21.40
C ARG A 175 9.20 23.13 20.37
N ALA A 176 9.00 22.83 19.08
CA ALA A 176 9.49 23.67 17.99
C ALA A 176 8.84 25.06 17.96
N ASN A 177 7.60 25.18 18.41
CA ASN A 177 6.84 26.44 18.35
C ASN A 177 6.64 27.10 19.72
N ASN A 178 7.19 26.54 20.81
CA ASN A 178 7.03 27.00 22.19
C ASN A 178 5.56 27.22 22.59
N ILE A 179 4.72 26.23 22.28
CA ILE A 179 3.29 26.19 22.63
C ILE A 179 2.97 24.90 23.39
N LYS A 180 1.74 24.78 23.90
CA LYS A 180 1.29 23.61 24.62
C LYS A 180 -0.11 23.19 24.11
N ILE A 181 -0.14 22.28 23.15
CA ILE A 181 -1.35 21.52 22.78
C ILE A 181 -1.40 20.31 23.69
N GLY A 182 -2.49 20.16 24.45
CA GLY A 182 -2.77 18.99 25.26
C GLY A 182 -3.40 17.87 24.44
N THR A 183 -3.27 16.62 24.88
CA THR A 183 -3.86 15.45 24.20
C THR A 183 -4.79 14.69 25.13
N LEU A 184 -5.92 14.21 24.61
CA LEU A 184 -6.78 13.23 25.24
C LEU A 184 -6.80 11.98 24.38
N LEU A 185 -6.36 10.84 24.96
CA LEU A 185 -6.03 9.62 24.23
C LEU A 185 -7.21 8.65 24.22
N PHE A 186 -7.43 8.01 23.06
CA PHE A 186 -8.43 6.99 22.81
C PHE A 186 -7.81 5.76 22.17
N GLU A 187 -8.34 4.57 22.43
CA GLU A 187 -7.84 3.34 21.79
C GLU A 187 -8.49 3.10 20.42
N ARG A 188 -9.66 3.70 20.19
CA ARG A 188 -10.45 3.52 18.97
C ARG A 188 -10.81 4.86 18.35
N PRO A 189 -10.70 5.00 17.02
CA PRO A 189 -10.98 6.28 16.35
C PRO A 189 -12.43 6.73 16.53
N GLU A 190 -13.40 5.82 16.50
CA GLU A 190 -14.80 6.15 16.70
C GLU A 190 -15.09 6.71 18.10
N GLU A 191 -14.33 6.32 19.11
CA GLU A 191 -14.44 6.90 20.46
C GLU A 191 -13.90 8.34 20.50
N ALA A 192 -12.79 8.60 19.77
CA ALA A 192 -12.24 9.93 19.61
C ALA A 192 -13.22 10.84 18.85
N PHE A 193 -13.85 10.34 17.77
CA PHE A 193 -14.87 11.09 17.01
C PHE A 193 -16.05 11.48 17.89
N ALA A 194 -16.58 10.53 18.65
CA ALA A 194 -17.69 10.80 19.58
C ALA A 194 -17.28 11.78 20.68
N ALA A 195 -16.06 11.71 21.19
CA ALA A 195 -15.56 12.59 22.25
C ALA A 195 -15.40 14.04 21.75
N VAL A 196 -14.84 14.24 20.56
CA VAL A 196 -14.71 15.59 20.00
C VAL A 196 -16.08 16.19 19.64
N GLU A 197 -17.02 15.38 19.14
CA GLU A 197 -18.39 15.83 18.88
C GLU A 197 -19.11 16.23 20.16
N ALA A 198 -18.88 15.49 21.26
CA ALA A 198 -19.42 15.80 22.58
C ALA A 198 -18.76 16.99 23.29
N GLY A 199 -17.70 17.60 22.70
CA GLY A 199 -16.97 18.73 23.26
C GLY A 199 -16.02 18.35 24.40
N ARG A 200 -15.59 17.08 24.49
CA ARG A 200 -14.56 16.64 25.45
C ARG A 200 -13.16 17.06 25.02
N CYS A 201 -12.97 17.34 23.73
CA CYS A 201 -11.78 17.92 23.11
C CYS A 201 -12.19 19.11 22.27
N ASP A 202 -11.27 20.07 22.12
CA ASP A 202 -11.43 21.24 21.26
C ASP A 202 -11.29 20.90 19.77
N GLY A 203 -10.63 19.78 19.46
CA GLY A 203 -10.44 19.29 18.11
C GLY A 203 -10.00 17.83 18.07
N TYR A 204 -9.80 17.34 16.85
CA TYR A 204 -9.29 16.03 16.53
C TYR A 204 -8.10 16.17 15.59
N THR A 205 -7.08 15.30 15.72
CA THR A 205 -5.96 15.23 14.80
C THR A 205 -5.69 13.81 14.38
N ASP A 206 -5.41 13.65 13.10
CA ASP A 206 -5.00 12.40 12.47
C ASP A 206 -4.43 12.72 11.09
N ASP A 207 -4.15 11.70 10.27
CA ASP A 207 -3.93 11.86 8.86
C ASP A 207 -5.14 12.50 8.16
N GLY A 208 -4.90 13.16 7.02
CA GLY A 208 -5.96 13.91 6.33
C GLY A 208 -7.16 13.08 5.92
N GLY A 209 -6.98 11.79 5.58
CA GLY A 209 -8.05 10.86 5.24
C GLY A 209 -8.91 10.53 6.45
N SER A 210 -8.30 10.22 7.60
CA SER A 210 -8.98 9.94 8.88
C SER A 210 -9.71 11.18 9.40
N VAL A 211 -9.13 12.38 9.26
CA VAL A 211 -9.82 13.63 9.62
C VAL A 211 -11.03 13.88 8.73
N ALA A 212 -10.93 13.58 7.41
CA ALA A 212 -12.08 13.67 6.51
C ALA A 212 -13.16 12.63 6.86
N ALA A 213 -12.76 11.43 7.23
CA ALA A 213 -13.66 10.38 7.72
C ALA A 213 -14.39 10.83 8.99
N ALA A 214 -13.66 11.33 10.00
CA ALA A 214 -14.24 11.86 11.23
C ALA A 214 -15.29 12.93 10.95
N ARG A 215 -14.96 13.91 10.10
CA ARG A 215 -15.91 14.97 9.71
C ARG A 215 -17.17 14.41 9.05
N SER A 216 -17.05 13.37 8.23
CA SER A 216 -18.21 12.78 7.53
C SER A 216 -19.21 12.13 8.49
N THR A 217 -18.78 11.71 9.68
CA THR A 217 -19.62 11.09 10.70
C THR A 217 -20.27 12.08 11.66
N MET A 218 -19.85 13.36 11.65
CA MET A 218 -20.38 14.40 12.53
C MET A 218 -21.83 14.75 12.19
N LYS A 219 -22.64 15.08 13.20
CA LYS A 219 -24.03 15.50 13.01
C LYS A 219 -24.16 16.72 12.11
N ASN A 220 -23.24 17.69 12.28
CA ASN A 220 -23.14 18.89 11.48
C ASN A 220 -21.73 19.05 10.91
N PRO A 221 -21.38 18.38 9.79
CA PRO A 221 -20.02 18.45 9.23
C PRO A 221 -19.55 19.88 8.89
N ASN A 222 -20.51 20.79 8.62
CA ASN A 222 -20.23 22.18 8.29
C ASN A 222 -19.79 23.03 9.48
N ASP A 223 -19.96 22.57 10.73
CA ASP A 223 -19.48 23.26 11.92
C ASP A 223 -17.99 23.03 12.17
N TRP A 224 -17.36 22.19 11.38
CA TRP A 224 -15.97 21.78 11.52
C TRP A 224 -15.10 22.32 10.36
N VAL A 225 -13.87 22.67 10.67
CA VAL A 225 -12.87 23.17 9.72
C VAL A 225 -11.56 22.44 9.90
N PHE A 226 -10.88 22.17 8.79
CA PHE A 226 -9.51 21.69 8.80
C PHE A 226 -8.55 22.89 8.88
N LEU A 227 -7.55 22.78 9.72
CA LEU A 227 -6.47 23.76 9.75
C LEU A 227 -5.54 23.52 8.55
N PRO A 228 -4.94 24.60 7.99
CA PRO A 228 -4.19 24.47 6.73
C PRO A 228 -2.83 23.77 6.88
N GLU A 229 -2.28 23.72 8.10
CA GLU A 229 -0.97 23.13 8.32
C GLU A 229 -1.03 21.61 8.44
N THR A 230 0.01 21.00 7.90
CA THR A 230 0.35 19.58 8.09
C THR A 230 1.60 19.51 8.96
N ILE A 231 1.53 18.90 10.14
CA ILE A 231 2.63 18.83 11.11
C ILE A 231 3.45 17.55 11.06
N GLY A 232 3.01 16.57 10.29
CA GLY A 232 3.70 15.29 10.08
C GLY A 232 3.56 14.82 8.64
N ARG A 233 4.54 14.03 8.17
CA ARG A 233 4.48 13.36 6.87
C ARG A 233 4.03 11.93 7.12
N GLU A 234 2.99 11.48 6.47
CA GLU A 234 2.40 10.17 6.72
C GLU A 234 2.23 9.39 5.40
N PRO A 235 3.33 8.78 4.90
CA PRO A 235 3.21 7.75 3.89
C PRO A 235 2.62 6.51 4.55
N LEU A 236 1.41 6.12 4.19
CA LEU A 236 0.72 4.94 4.72
C LEU A 236 0.91 3.75 3.79
N GLY A 237 0.95 2.55 4.36
CA GLY A 237 1.09 1.35 3.55
C GLY A 237 0.96 0.04 4.32
N PRO A 238 0.99 -1.07 3.57
CA PRO A 238 0.94 -2.40 4.14
C PRO A 238 2.22 -2.74 4.91
N TYR A 239 2.07 -3.59 5.92
CA TYR A 239 3.18 -4.23 6.62
C TYR A 239 3.10 -5.74 6.48
N VAL A 240 4.26 -6.37 6.33
CA VAL A 240 4.46 -7.82 6.36
C VAL A 240 5.62 -8.16 7.30
N ARG A 241 5.74 -9.42 7.74
CA ARG A 241 6.91 -9.88 8.48
C ARG A 241 8.14 -9.89 7.59
N GLN A 242 9.30 -9.51 8.14
CA GLN A 242 10.59 -9.66 7.46
C GLN A 242 10.96 -11.14 7.29
N GLY A 243 11.84 -11.44 6.31
CA GLY A 243 12.35 -12.78 6.06
C GLY A 243 11.48 -13.63 5.13
N ASP A 244 10.40 -13.10 4.59
CA ASP A 244 9.60 -13.71 3.51
C ASP A 244 9.54 -12.73 2.31
N GLU A 245 10.67 -12.66 1.59
CA GLU A 245 10.84 -11.74 0.46
C GLU A 245 9.84 -12.02 -0.68
N ALA A 246 9.43 -13.27 -0.83
CA ALA A 246 8.46 -13.63 -1.84
C ALA A 246 7.06 -13.09 -1.48
N TRP A 247 6.66 -13.19 -0.21
CA TRP A 247 5.41 -12.60 0.26
C TRP A 247 5.44 -11.06 0.17
N PHE A 248 6.55 -10.45 0.58
CA PHE A 248 6.78 -9.02 0.41
C PHE A 248 6.59 -8.58 -1.04
N ASN A 249 7.18 -9.32 -1.99
CA ASN A 249 7.03 -9.02 -3.43
C ASN A 249 5.59 -9.22 -3.92
N ILE A 250 4.87 -10.24 -3.47
CA ILE A 250 3.45 -10.44 -3.83
C ILE A 250 2.62 -9.23 -3.40
N VAL A 251 2.75 -8.79 -2.15
CA VAL A 251 2.02 -7.62 -1.64
C VAL A 251 2.40 -6.35 -2.42
N LYS A 252 3.69 -6.13 -2.64
CA LYS A 252 4.21 -4.99 -3.41
C LYS A 252 3.67 -4.97 -4.85
N TRP A 253 3.81 -6.06 -5.57
CA TRP A 253 3.38 -6.13 -6.97
C TRP A 253 1.86 -6.13 -7.13
N THR A 254 1.10 -6.58 -6.13
CA THR A 254 -0.36 -6.42 -6.13
C THR A 254 -0.75 -4.94 -6.10
N HIS A 255 -0.08 -4.11 -5.28
CA HIS A 255 -0.30 -2.66 -5.30
C HIS A 255 0.09 -2.06 -6.66
N PHE A 256 1.25 -2.42 -7.19
CA PHE A 256 1.67 -1.93 -8.50
C PHE A 256 0.77 -2.41 -9.66
N ALA A 257 0.14 -3.58 -9.53
CA ALA A 257 -0.87 -4.00 -10.50
C ALA A 257 -2.10 -3.09 -10.48
N MET A 258 -2.55 -2.64 -9.32
CA MET A 258 -3.66 -1.69 -9.24
C MET A 258 -3.29 -0.33 -9.88
N LEU A 259 -2.06 0.15 -9.64
CA LEU A 259 -1.57 1.40 -10.27
C LEU A 259 -1.36 1.23 -11.78
N GLU A 260 -0.74 0.14 -12.22
CA GLU A 260 -0.50 -0.13 -13.63
C GLU A 260 -1.82 -0.29 -14.40
N GLY A 261 -2.81 -0.94 -13.78
CA GLY A 261 -4.16 -1.00 -14.33
C GLY A 261 -4.75 0.38 -14.60
N GLU A 262 -4.52 1.35 -13.71
CA GLU A 262 -4.94 2.74 -13.92
C GLU A 262 -4.15 3.42 -15.05
N VAL A 263 -2.82 3.23 -15.09
CA VAL A 263 -1.95 3.76 -16.16
C VAL A 263 -2.37 3.25 -17.54
N LEU A 264 -2.69 1.96 -17.62
CA LEU A 264 -3.14 1.31 -18.87
C LEU A 264 -4.61 1.58 -19.19
N GLY A 265 -5.33 2.32 -18.36
CA GLY A 265 -6.77 2.60 -18.54
C GLY A 265 -7.65 1.36 -18.38
N LEU A 266 -7.17 0.33 -17.68
CA LEU A 266 -7.91 -0.89 -17.41
C LEU A 266 -8.81 -0.72 -16.21
N THR A 267 -10.08 -1.07 -16.37
CA THR A 267 -11.12 -1.02 -15.32
C THR A 267 -11.80 -2.37 -15.17
N ARG A 268 -12.58 -2.54 -14.13
CA ARG A 268 -13.42 -3.74 -13.94
C ARG A 268 -14.33 -4.01 -15.12
N ASP A 269 -14.77 -2.95 -15.80
CA ASP A 269 -15.75 -3.04 -16.88
C ASP A 269 -15.10 -3.40 -18.23
N ASN A 270 -13.87 -2.91 -18.51
CA ASN A 270 -13.25 -3.07 -19.83
C ASN A 270 -12.17 -4.17 -19.89
N ILE A 271 -11.69 -4.69 -18.76
CA ILE A 271 -10.54 -5.61 -18.73
C ILE A 271 -10.80 -6.93 -19.47
N ASP A 272 -12.01 -7.42 -19.50
CA ASP A 272 -12.36 -8.66 -20.24
C ASP A 272 -12.16 -8.49 -21.73
N GLU A 273 -12.56 -7.34 -22.29
CA GLU A 273 -12.36 -7.05 -23.69
C GLU A 273 -10.89 -6.78 -24.00
N ALA A 274 -10.18 -6.06 -23.12
CA ALA A 274 -8.74 -5.85 -23.26
C ALA A 274 -7.97 -7.18 -23.25
N LYS A 275 -8.41 -8.18 -22.47
CA LYS A 275 -7.77 -9.51 -22.42
C LYS A 275 -7.99 -10.31 -23.70
N LYS A 276 -9.15 -10.17 -24.36
CA LYS A 276 -9.42 -10.86 -25.64
C LYS A 276 -8.57 -10.30 -26.77
N ASN A 277 -8.36 -8.97 -26.79
CA ASN A 277 -7.70 -8.26 -27.88
C ASN A 277 -6.61 -7.31 -27.34
N PRO A 278 -5.52 -7.81 -26.71
CA PRO A 278 -4.50 -6.93 -26.17
C PRO A 278 -3.69 -6.27 -27.28
N THR A 279 -3.70 -4.93 -27.31
CA THR A 279 -3.21 -4.11 -28.43
C THR A 279 -1.70 -3.89 -28.44
N ASN A 280 -1.02 -4.08 -27.30
CA ASN A 280 0.42 -3.85 -27.18
C ASN A 280 1.09 -4.89 -26.25
N PRO A 281 2.44 -5.00 -26.27
CA PRO A 281 3.16 -5.96 -25.44
C PRO A 281 2.96 -5.80 -23.93
N ASP A 282 2.83 -4.58 -23.42
CA ASP A 282 2.68 -4.34 -21.98
C ASP A 282 1.33 -4.84 -21.48
N LEU A 283 0.26 -4.58 -22.25
CA LEU A 283 -1.06 -5.18 -22.00
C LEU A 283 -1.02 -6.70 -22.00
N ARG A 284 -0.29 -7.30 -22.95
CA ARG A 284 -0.20 -8.78 -23.08
C ARG A 284 0.46 -9.39 -21.86
N LYS A 285 1.55 -8.79 -21.38
CA LYS A 285 2.23 -9.22 -20.16
C LYS A 285 1.37 -9.01 -18.92
N PHE A 286 0.80 -7.81 -18.78
CA PHE A 286 -0.06 -7.46 -17.65
C PHE A 286 -1.28 -8.40 -17.55
N LEU A 287 -1.92 -8.71 -18.65
CA LEU A 287 -3.11 -9.57 -18.70
C LEU A 287 -2.77 -11.08 -18.63
N GLY A 288 -1.49 -11.44 -18.51
CA GLY A 288 -1.03 -12.82 -18.44
C GLY A 288 -1.20 -13.64 -19.72
N VAL A 289 -1.34 -12.94 -20.88
CA VAL A 289 -1.49 -13.59 -22.20
C VAL A 289 -0.13 -13.93 -22.79
N GLU A 290 0.92 -13.25 -22.33
CA GLU A 290 2.30 -13.44 -22.77
C GLU A 290 3.25 -13.39 -21.56
N GLY A 291 4.32 -14.22 -21.61
CA GLY A 291 5.33 -14.28 -20.57
C GLY A 291 4.93 -15.13 -19.36
N ASP A 292 5.79 -15.11 -18.35
CA ASP A 292 5.72 -15.96 -17.15
C ASP A 292 5.81 -15.15 -15.85
N LEU A 293 5.35 -13.87 -15.86
CA LEU A 293 5.53 -12.96 -14.73
C LEU A 293 4.89 -13.48 -13.42
N GLY A 294 3.77 -14.17 -13.51
CA GLY A 294 3.13 -14.80 -12.35
C GLY A 294 4.03 -15.86 -11.69
N LYS A 295 4.75 -16.63 -12.47
CA LYS A 295 5.64 -17.71 -11.95
C LYS A 295 6.74 -17.14 -11.05
N PHE A 296 7.26 -15.95 -11.33
CA PHE A 296 8.27 -15.30 -10.50
C PHE A 296 7.76 -14.89 -9.11
N LEU A 297 6.45 -14.79 -8.96
CA LEU A 297 5.77 -14.54 -7.68
C LEU A 297 5.18 -15.84 -7.08
N GLY A 298 5.30 -16.98 -7.77
CA GLY A 298 4.62 -18.22 -7.37
C GLY A 298 3.09 -18.17 -7.57
N LEU A 299 2.63 -17.34 -8.50
CA LEU A 299 1.22 -17.13 -8.84
C LEU A 299 0.92 -17.60 -10.27
N ASP A 300 -0.35 -17.68 -10.62
CA ASP A 300 -0.79 -17.89 -12.01
C ASP A 300 -0.48 -16.62 -12.84
N ASN A 301 -0.30 -16.75 -14.15
CA ASN A 301 0.07 -15.63 -14.99
C ASN A 301 -1.01 -14.54 -15.12
N ASP A 302 -2.27 -14.88 -14.89
CA ASP A 302 -3.40 -13.95 -14.96
C ASP A 302 -3.74 -13.29 -13.60
N TRP A 303 -2.84 -13.34 -12.63
CA TRP A 303 -3.06 -12.78 -11.30
C TRP A 303 -3.42 -11.29 -11.32
N SER A 304 -2.75 -10.47 -12.12
CA SER A 304 -3.01 -9.03 -12.26
C SER A 304 -4.35 -8.75 -12.94
N TYR A 305 -4.72 -9.54 -13.96
CA TYR A 305 -6.06 -9.49 -14.53
C TYR A 305 -7.14 -9.74 -13.47
N ARG A 306 -6.95 -10.76 -12.60
CA ARG A 306 -7.91 -11.07 -11.53
C ARG A 306 -8.04 -9.94 -10.52
N VAL A 307 -6.93 -9.26 -10.18
CA VAL A 307 -6.94 -8.08 -9.31
C VAL A 307 -7.87 -7.01 -9.87
N ILE A 308 -7.63 -6.57 -11.11
CA ILE A 308 -8.45 -5.51 -11.72
C ILE A 308 -9.89 -5.97 -11.94
N LYS A 309 -10.10 -7.19 -12.42
CA LYS A 309 -11.44 -7.71 -12.69
C LYS A 309 -12.33 -7.74 -11.45
N GLN A 310 -11.79 -8.12 -10.31
CA GLN A 310 -12.58 -8.34 -9.10
C GLN A 310 -12.62 -7.13 -8.17
N VAL A 311 -11.55 -6.33 -8.15
CA VAL A 311 -11.39 -5.19 -7.21
C VAL A 311 -11.41 -3.86 -7.93
N GLY A 312 -10.77 -3.77 -9.11
CA GLY A 312 -10.57 -2.53 -9.85
C GLY A 312 -9.14 -2.03 -9.79
N ASN A 313 -8.84 -1.00 -10.59
CA ASN A 313 -7.58 -0.27 -10.51
C ASN A 313 -7.56 0.67 -9.30
N TYR A 314 -6.40 1.27 -9.00
CA TYR A 314 -6.26 2.16 -7.84
C TYR A 314 -7.20 3.37 -7.93
N GLY A 315 -7.36 3.97 -9.10
CA GLY A 315 -8.25 5.11 -9.31
C GLY A 315 -9.72 4.78 -9.05
N GLU A 316 -10.21 3.62 -9.53
CA GLU A 316 -11.57 3.16 -9.26
C GLU A 316 -11.82 2.98 -7.76
N VAL A 317 -10.86 2.36 -7.06
CA VAL A 317 -10.94 2.14 -5.62
C VAL A 317 -10.88 3.47 -4.86
N TYR A 318 -9.97 4.38 -5.24
CA TYR A 318 -9.87 5.70 -4.63
C TYR A 318 -11.17 6.49 -4.78
N GLU A 319 -11.73 6.56 -5.99
CA GLU A 319 -12.97 7.29 -6.25
C GLU A 319 -14.17 6.73 -5.47
N ALA A 320 -14.21 5.42 -5.27
CA ALA A 320 -15.28 4.76 -4.52
C ALA A 320 -15.17 4.98 -2.99
N THR A 321 -13.98 5.28 -2.48
CA THR A 321 -13.71 5.37 -1.03
C THR A 321 -13.50 6.81 -0.57
N PHE A 322 -12.44 7.44 -1.02
CA PHE A 322 -12.08 8.81 -0.68
C PHE A 322 -12.56 9.84 -1.68
N GLY A 323 -12.65 9.48 -2.95
CA GLY A 323 -12.96 10.39 -4.05
C GLY A 323 -14.42 10.86 -4.09
N SER A 324 -14.86 11.28 -5.26
CA SER A 324 -16.16 11.93 -5.48
C SER A 324 -17.37 11.05 -5.16
N LYS A 325 -17.20 9.73 -5.23
CA LYS A 325 -18.24 8.74 -4.90
C LYS A 325 -18.18 8.28 -3.44
N GLY A 326 -17.19 8.71 -2.69
CA GLY A 326 -16.97 8.40 -1.28
C GLY A 326 -17.01 9.65 -0.40
N LEU A 327 -15.87 9.97 0.23
CA LEU A 327 -15.77 11.08 1.20
C LEU A 327 -15.59 12.47 0.57
N GLY A 328 -15.41 12.58 -0.75
CA GLY A 328 -15.12 13.84 -1.43
C GLY A 328 -13.72 14.40 -1.11
N PHE A 329 -12.80 13.55 -0.68
CA PHE A 329 -11.42 13.93 -0.39
C PHE A 329 -10.59 13.96 -1.67
N PRO A 330 -9.90 15.08 -1.98
CA PRO A 330 -9.14 15.21 -3.21
C PRO A 330 -7.98 14.20 -3.29
N ARG A 331 -7.70 13.67 -4.47
CA ARG A 331 -6.57 12.74 -4.67
C ARG A 331 -5.22 13.38 -4.33
N GLY A 332 -4.98 14.64 -4.72
CA GLY A 332 -3.73 15.34 -4.40
C GLY A 332 -2.48 14.49 -4.73
N MET A 333 -1.66 14.23 -3.72
CA MET A 333 -0.47 13.37 -3.84
C MET A 333 -0.78 11.92 -4.26
N ASN A 334 -2.00 11.46 -4.07
CA ASN A 334 -2.43 10.11 -4.45
C ASN A 334 -2.84 9.97 -5.93
N ASN A 335 -2.67 11.03 -6.73
CA ASN A 335 -2.74 10.92 -8.18
C ASN A 335 -1.55 10.17 -8.77
N LEU A 336 -1.73 9.63 -9.97
CA LEU A 336 -0.60 9.15 -10.76
C LEU A 336 0.42 10.27 -11.02
N TRP A 337 1.70 9.91 -11.15
CA TRP A 337 2.77 10.87 -11.44
C TRP A 337 2.52 11.68 -12.72
N THR A 338 1.85 11.08 -13.71
CA THR A 338 1.42 11.74 -14.94
C THR A 338 0.41 12.85 -14.72
N ASN A 339 -0.29 12.84 -13.59
CA ASN A 339 -1.30 13.81 -13.18
C ASN A 339 -0.86 14.65 -11.98
N GLY A 340 0.47 14.75 -11.76
CA GLY A 340 1.07 15.58 -10.71
C GLY A 340 1.06 14.98 -9.30
N GLY A 341 0.75 13.68 -9.16
CA GLY A 341 0.81 12.96 -7.90
C GLY A 341 2.12 12.21 -7.68
N LEU A 342 2.16 11.34 -6.67
CA LEU A 342 3.31 10.54 -6.29
C LEU A 342 3.12 9.03 -6.60
N MET A 343 1.93 8.60 -7.06
CA MET A 343 1.67 7.20 -7.36
C MET A 343 2.27 6.82 -8.71
N MET A 344 3.27 5.93 -8.68
CA MET A 344 3.98 5.46 -9.87
C MET A 344 4.26 3.97 -9.75
N PRO A 345 3.72 3.11 -10.64
CA PRO A 345 4.09 1.70 -10.67
C PRO A 345 5.51 1.50 -11.20
N TYR A 346 6.13 0.37 -10.84
CA TYR A 346 7.38 -0.03 -11.46
C TYR A 346 7.11 -0.67 -12.83
N PRO A 347 8.06 -0.53 -13.79
CA PRO A 347 7.93 -1.15 -15.10
C PRO A 347 7.78 -2.69 -15.04
N TRP A 348 7.03 -3.25 -15.99
CA TRP A 348 6.68 -4.68 -16.09
C TRP A 348 7.55 -5.44 -17.12
N TYR A 349 8.86 -5.21 -17.10
CA TYR A 349 9.80 -5.89 -18.01
C TYR A 349 11.08 -6.36 -17.31
#